data_4e931879f86eb49a115fe7d3c1c4dd4f
#
_entry.id   4e931879f86eb49a115fe7d3c1c4dd4f
#
_cell.length_a   1.000
_cell.length_b   1.000
_cell.length_c   1.000
_cell.angle_alpha   90.00
_cell.angle_beta   90.00
_cell.angle_gamma   90.00
#
_symmetry.space_group_name_H-M   'P 1'
#
loop_
_entity.id
_entity.type
_entity.pdbx_description
1 polymer ?
#
loop_
_entity_poly.entity_id
_entity_poly.type
_entity_poly.pdbx_seq_one_letter_code
_entity_poly.pdbx_strand_id
1 'polypeptide(L)'
;RNQVEFVISTEPTDGGIYRGHRGRMEIRVDMHGVSCHGSAPERGDNAIHKMAEVIQNVRDLNENPADDSVEIKGLVKMLDPKYNPEHWEDARFLGRGTCTTSQIFYTSPSRCAVADSCAISIDRRMTAGETYQSCLKEIEDLPACKKYAKDVKVSMYMYDRPAWTGHVYKTECFFPTWIN
;
A
#
# COMPACT_ATOMS: atom_id res chain seq x y z
N ARG A 1 -26.11 -21.94 5.08
CA ARG A 1 -25.42 -20.78 4.43
C ARG A 1 -26.24 -20.42 3.21
N ASN A 2 -26.78 -19.20 3.16
CA ASN A 2 -27.43 -18.69 1.97
C ASN A 2 -26.37 -18.51 0.88
N GLN A 3 -26.57 -19.13 -0.28
CA GLN A 3 -25.71 -18.90 -1.44
C GLN A 3 -26.23 -17.62 -2.12
N VAL A 4 -25.35 -16.65 -2.28
CA VAL A 4 -25.62 -15.43 -3.02
C VAL A 4 -25.12 -15.66 -4.45
N GLU A 5 -26.01 -15.56 -5.43
CA GLU A 5 -25.66 -15.78 -6.84
C GLU A 5 -25.06 -14.52 -7.47
N PHE A 6 -25.57 -13.35 -7.12
CA PHE A 6 -25.00 -12.07 -7.56
C PHE A 6 -25.32 -10.97 -6.56
N VAL A 7 -24.53 -9.88 -6.59
CA VAL A 7 -24.69 -8.69 -5.76
C VAL A 7 -24.72 -7.46 -6.66
N ILE A 8 -25.67 -6.58 -6.41
CA ILE A 8 -25.67 -5.23 -6.98
C ILE A 8 -25.24 -4.27 -5.91
N SER A 9 -24.09 -3.59 -6.11
CA SER A 9 -23.62 -2.52 -5.24
C SER A 9 -23.91 -1.17 -5.89
N THR A 10 -24.44 -0.25 -5.09
CA THR A 10 -24.71 1.12 -5.54
C THR A 10 -23.52 2.01 -5.19
N GLU A 11 -22.90 2.56 -6.22
CA GLU A 11 -21.74 3.45 -6.11
C GLU A 11 -21.94 4.67 -7.03
N PRO A 12 -21.34 5.82 -6.78
CA PRO A 12 -21.38 6.96 -7.69
C PRO A 12 -20.57 6.65 -8.96
N THR A 13 -21.28 6.33 -10.02
CA THR A 13 -20.70 5.88 -11.30
C THR A 13 -21.05 6.78 -12.49
N ASP A 14 -21.59 7.97 -12.24
CA ASP A 14 -22.10 8.88 -13.29
C ASP A 14 -23.06 8.18 -14.30
N GLY A 15 -23.85 7.23 -13.79
CA GLY A 15 -24.80 6.43 -14.60
C GLY A 15 -24.16 5.26 -15.36
N GLY A 16 -22.86 5.02 -15.19
CA GLY A 16 -22.15 3.89 -15.78
C GLY A 16 -22.39 2.58 -15.06
N ILE A 17 -22.27 1.47 -15.78
CA ILE A 17 -22.23 0.11 -15.23
C ILE A 17 -20.80 -0.38 -15.27
N TYR A 18 -20.23 -0.67 -14.10
CA TYR A 18 -18.86 -1.21 -13.98
C TYR A 18 -18.91 -2.73 -13.85
N ARG A 19 -18.07 -3.42 -14.66
CA ARG A 19 -17.92 -4.87 -14.65
C ARG A 19 -16.84 -5.37 -13.71
N GLY A 20 -16.24 -4.47 -12.94
CA GLY A 20 -15.16 -4.81 -12.03
C GLY A 20 -14.67 -3.60 -11.26
N HIS A 21 -13.71 -3.84 -10.38
CA HIS A 21 -13.08 -2.78 -9.60
C HIS A 21 -11.62 -3.10 -9.32
N ARG A 22 -10.85 -2.04 -9.09
CA ARG A 22 -9.49 -2.19 -8.58
C ARG A 22 -9.50 -2.79 -7.18
N GLY A 23 -8.54 -3.65 -6.90
CA GLY A 23 -8.29 -4.11 -5.55
C GLY A 23 -7.80 -2.97 -4.67
N ARG A 24 -7.93 -3.16 -3.37
CA ARG A 24 -7.42 -2.24 -2.35
C ARG A 24 -6.75 -3.02 -1.24
N MET A 25 -5.60 -2.55 -0.81
CA MET A 25 -4.97 -3.01 0.41
C MET A 25 -4.38 -1.85 1.19
N GLU A 26 -4.32 -1.98 2.51
CA GLU A 26 -3.66 -1.03 3.39
C GLU A 26 -2.40 -1.70 3.94
N ILE A 27 -1.25 -1.12 3.59
CA ILE A 27 0.06 -1.62 4.03
C ILE A 27 0.54 -0.73 5.16
N ARG A 28 0.99 -1.36 6.24
CA ARG A 28 1.63 -0.69 7.36
C ARG A 28 3.14 -0.86 7.26
N VAL A 29 3.85 0.25 7.38
CA VAL A 29 5.31 0.25 7.51
C VAL A 29 5.66 0.81 8.87
N ASP A 30 6.34 0.02 9.68
CA ASP A 30 6.89 0.41 10.98
C ASP A 30 8.40 0.60 10.84
N MET A 31 8.93 1.69 11.39
CA MET A 31 10.37 2.02 11.41
C MET A 31 10.84 2.20 12.83
N HIS A 32 11.93 1.54 13.18
CA HIS A 32 12.58 1.64 14.49
C HIS A 32 13.83 2.47 14.43
N GLY A 33 14.12 3.14 15.54
CA GLY A 33 15.29 3.94 15.77
C GLY A 33 15.81 3.77 17.20
N VAL A 34 16.65 4.71 17.64
CA VAL A 34 17.20 4.76 19.00
C VAL A 34 16.95 6.15 19.56
N SER A 35 16.20 6.22 20.67
CA SER A 35 15.91 7.49 21.33
C SER A 35 17.11 8.03 22.10
N CYS A 36 17.22 9.34 22.10
CA CYS A 36 18.13 10.08 22.98
C CYS A 36 17.58 11.48 23.21
N HIS A 37 18.21 12.25 24.08
CA HIS A 37 17.83 13.63 24.33
C HIS A 37 18.01 14.49 23.08
N GLY A 38 17.01 15.31 22.74
CA GLY A 38 16.96 16.10 21.49
C GLY A 38 18.10 17.09 21.31
N SER A 39 18.82 17.46 22.42
CA SER A 39 20.01 18.32 22.35
C SER A 39 21.32 17.59 21.95
N ALA A 40 21.28 16.27 21.86
CA ALA A 40 22.40 15.42 21.46
C ALA A 40 22.00 14.38 20.44
N PRO A 41 21.45 14.80 19.26
CA PRO A 41 20.84 13.91 18.27
C PRO A 41 21.84 12.89 17.69
N GLU A 42 23.13 13.17 17.75
CA GLU A 42 24.20 12.28 17.30
C GLU A 42 24.31 10.97 18.12
N ARG A 43 23.67 10.92 19.29
CA ARG A 43 23.63 9.73 20.16
C ARG A 43 22.44 8.81 19.88
N GLY A 44 21.55 9.23 19.02
CA GLY A 44 20.36 8.48 18.67
C GLY A 44 20.34 8.07 17.19
N ASP A 45 19.25 7.43 16.82
CA ASP A 45 18.95 7.06 15.43
C ASP A 45 17.47 7.37 15.15
N ASN A 46 17.22 8.38 14.34
CA ASN A 46 15.89 8.97 14.20
C ASN A 46 15.01 8.17 13.23
N ALA A 47 14.00 7.47 13.75
CA ALA A 47 13.04 6.71 12.98
C ALA A 47 12.23 7.57 12.00
N ILE A 48 11.96 8.84 12.34
CA ILE A 48 11.24 9.76 11.45
C ILE A 48 12.09 10.09 10.22
N HIS A 49 13.39 10.33 10.39
CA HIS A 49 14.30 10.60 9.27
C HIS A 49 14.38 9.41 8.31
N LYS A 50 14.51 8.18 8.86
CA LYS A 50 14.48 6.95 8.04
C LYS A 50 13.15 6.79 7.31
N MET A 51 12.03 7.02 8.00
CA MET A 51 10.70 6.91 7.41
C MET A 51 10.47 7.94 6.31
N ALA A 52 11.05 9.14 6.42
CA ALA A 52 10.97 10.15 5.38
C ALA A 52 11.55 9.67 4.04
N GLU A 53 12.62 8.87 4.06
CA GLU A 53 13.17 8.26 2.85
C GLU A 53 12.20 7.23 2.25
N VAL A 54 11.53 6.44 3.08
CA VAL A 54 10.48 5.49 2.62
C VAL A 54 9.34 6.26 1.96
N ILE A 55 8.85 7.33 2.59
CA ILE A 55 7.77 8.17 2.04
C ILE A 55 8.16 8.76 0.67
N GLN A 56 9.41 9.22 0.51
CA GLN A 56 9.90 9.70 -0.78
C GLN A 56 9.87 8.58 -1.83
N ASN A 57 10.33 7.37 -1.50
CA ASN A 57 10.29 6.25 -2.42
C ASN A 57 8.86 5.87 -2.81
N VAL A 58 7.90 5.89 -1.87
CA VAL A 58 6.48 5.65 -2.16
C VAL A 58 5.92 6.71 -3.12
N ARG A 59 6.29 8.00 -2.95
CA ARG A 59 5.93 9.05 -3.90
C ARG A 59 6.47 8.75 -5.28
N ASP A 60 7.74 8.37 -5.36
CA ASP A 60 8.44 8.13 -6.62
C ASP A 60 7.82 6.96 -7.41
N LEU A 61 7.22 5.96 -6.74
CA LEU A 61 6.46 4.89 -7.39
C LEU A 61 5.29 5.41 -8.25
N ASN A 62 4.67 6.53 -7.87
CA ASN A 62 3.57 7.12 -8.64
C ASN A 62 4.06 8.11 -9.71
N GLU A 63 5.03 8.96 -9.37
CA GLU A 63 5.50 10.07 -10.20
C GLU A 63 6.46 9.59 -11.29
N ASN A 64 7.33 8.65 -10.93
CA ASN A 64 8.24 8.00 -11.84
C ASN A 64 7.92 6.51 -11.87
N PRO A 65 6.86 6.09 -12.56
CA PRO A 65 6.62 4.66 -12.77
C PRO A 65 7.85 4.12 -13.48
N ALA A 66 8.74 3.51 -12.70
CA ALA A 66 10.04 3.15 -13.16
C ALA A 66 9.89 2.30 -14.43
N ASP A 67 10.40 2.82 -15.52
CA ASP A 67 10.62 2.04 -16.73
C ASP A 67 11.43 0.76 -16.46
N ASP A 68 11.90 0.59 -15.23
CA ASP A 68 12.86 -0.42 -14.83
C ASP A 68 12.35 -1.50 -13.87
N SER A 69 11.17 -1.40 -13.23
CA SER A 69 10.65 -2.55 -12.51
C SER A 69 10.14 -3.61 -13.49
N VAL A 70 10.71 -4.78 -13.41
CA VAL A 70 10.36 -5.93 -14.27
C VAL A 70 8.89 -6.28 -14.17
N GLU A 71 8.28 -6.05 -13.00
CA GLU A 71 6.85 -6.30 -12.73
C GLU A 71 5.94 -5.24 -13.36
N ILE A 72 6.30 -3.96 -13.30
CA ILE A 72 5.54 -2.90 -13.99
C ILE A 72 5.68 -3.05 -15.51
N LYS A 73 6.85 -3.44 -16.03
CA LYS A 73 7.01 -3.82 -17.44
C LYS A 73 6.16 -5.04 -17.81
N GLY A 74 6.01 -5.99 -16.91
CA GLY A 74 5.11 -7.13 -17.05
C GLY A 74 3.66 -6.68 -17.10
N LEU A 75 3.25 -5.79 -16.20
CA LEU A 75 1.91 -5.21 -16.16
C LEU A 75 1.61 -4.37 -17.41
N VAL A 76 2.51 -3.47 -17.81
CA VAL A 76 2.37 -2.68 -19.05
C VAL A 76 2.25 -3.61 -20.25
N LYS A 77 3.03 -4.70 -20.31
CA LYS A 77 2.90 -5.70 -21.38
C LYS A 77 1.56 -6.45 -21.34
N MET A 78 1.06 -6.79 -20.16
CA MET A 78 -0.28 -7.38 -20.02
C MET A 78 -1.38 -6.40 -20.42
N LEU A 79 -1.16 -5.11 -20.28
CA LEU A 79 -2.09 -4.03 -20.60
C LEU A 79 -1.98 -3.56 -22.07
N ASP A 80 -0.89 -3.90 -22.76
CA ASP A 80 -0.69 -3.53 -24.15
C ASP A 80 -1.49 -4.48 -25.06
N PRO A 81 -2.43 -3.98 -25.89
CA PRO A 81 -3.23 -4.77 -26.82
C PRO A 81 -2.39 -5.69 -27.71
N LYS A 82 -1.14 -5.32 -27.96
CA LYS A 82 -0.19 -6.10 -28.75
C LYS A 82 0.22 -7.42 -28.06
N TYR A 83 0.26 -7.42 -26.73
CA TYR A 83 0.72 -8.57 -25.94
C TYR A 83 -0.40 -9.36 -25.31
N ASN A 84 -1.57 -8.73 -25.11
CA ASN A 84 -2.74 -9.38 -24.54
C ASN A 84 -4.04 -8.85 -25.19
N PRO A 85 -4.29 -9.20 -26.45
CA PRO A 85 -5.44 -8.67 -27.19
C PRO A 85 -6.79 -9.10 -26.62
N GLU A 86 -6.84 -10.17 -25.82
CA GLU A 86 -8.09 -10.69 -25.23
C GLU A 86 -8.52 -9.91 -23.98
N HIS A 87 -7.60 -9.25 -23.29
CA HIS A 87 -7.85 -8.58 -22.00
C HIS A 87 -7.47 -7.09 -21.98
N TRP A 88 -7.12 -6.50 -23.12
CA TRP A 88 -6.69 -5.09 -23.15
C TRP A 88 -7.77 -4.11 -22.70
N GLU A 89 -9.04 -4.44 -22.91
CA GLU A 89 -10.16 -3.60 -22.45
C GLU A 89 -10.28 -3.59 -20.94
N ASP A 90 -10.04 -4.73 -20.29
CA ASP A 90 -10.09 -4.87 -18.83
C ASP A 90 -8.96 -4.06 -18.18
N ALA A 91 -7.78 -4.11 -18.76
CA ALA A 91 -6.64 -3.32 -18.38
C ALA A 91 -6.86 -1.81 -18.55
N ARG A 92 -7.40 -1.41 -19.67
CA ARG A 92 -7.79 -0.03 -19.96
C ARG A 92 -8.85 0.47 -18.98
N PHE A 93 -9.79 -0.40 -18.59
CA PHE A 93 -10.84 -0.08 -17.64
C PHE A 93 -10.31 0.15 -16.22
N LEU A 94 -9.45 -0.74 -15.71
CA LEU A 94 -8.91 -0.64 -14.35
C LEU A 94 -7.76 0.35 -14.24
N GLY A 95 -7.08 0.63 -15.33
CA GLY A 95 -5.92 1.50 -15.35
C GLY A 95 -4.76 0.93 -14.53
N ARG A 96 -3.86 1.81 -14.12
CA ARG A 96 -2.66 1.49 -13.35
C ARG A 96 -2.97 1.42 -11.85
N GLY A 97 -2.28 0.53 -11.14
CA GLY A 97 -2.23 0.52 -9.68
C GLY A 97 -1.57 1.80 -9.13
N THR A 98 -1.93 2.19 -7.92
CA THR A 98 -1.37 3.39 -7.25
C THR A 98 -0.98 3.07 -5.81
N CYS A 99 -0.03 3.85 -5.28
CA CYS A 99 0.50 3.69 -3.94
C CYS A 99 0.58 5.07 -3.27
N THR A 100 -0.16 5.26 -2.18
CA THR A 100 -0.25 6.57 -1.53
C THR A 100 0.02 6.45 -0.04
N THR A 101 1.00 7.19 0.48
CA THR A 101 1.14 7.38 1.94
C THR A 101 -0.05 8.19 2.43
N SER A 102 -0.96 7.55 3.15
CA SER A 102 -2.24 8.12 3.57
C SER A 102 -2.25 8.64 5.01
N GLN A 103 -1.36 8.11 5.86
CA GLN A 103 -1.30 8.50 7.26
C GLN A 103 0.10 8.29 7.84
N ILE A 104 0.49 9.17 8.75
CA ILE A 104 1.66 8.98 9.63
C ILE A 104 1.12 8.80 11.05
N PHE A 105 1.46 7.69 11.70
CA PHE A 105 1.10 7.45 13.07
C PHE A 105 2.10 8.12 14.01
N TYR A 106 1.60 8.80 15.03
CA TYR A 106 2.43 9.34 16.09
C TYR A 106 2.82 8.20 17.04
N THR A 107 4.09 7.85 17.04
CA THR A 107 4.61 6.72 17.84
C THR A 107 5.68 7.12 18.86
N SER A 108 6.37 8.26 18.65
CA SER A 108 7.38 8.75 19.60
C SER A 108 6.73 9.32 20.86
N PRO A 109 7.17 8.92 22.07
CA PRO A 109 6.55 9.32 23.33
C PRO A 109 6.91 10.76 23.75
N SER A 110 7.92 11.36 23.17
CA SER A 110 8.44 12.67 23.60
C SER A 110 8.75 13.60 22.44
N ARG A 111 8.32 14.86 22.57
CA ARG A 111 8.66 15.94 21.63
C ARG A 111 10.06 16.51 21.81
N CYS A 112 10.75 16.14 22.89
CA CYS A 112 12.08 16.63 23.24
C CYS A 112 13.19 15.57 23.05
N ALA A 113 12.86 14.44 22.41
CA ALA A 113 13.76 13.33 22.16
C ALA A 113 13.85 12.99 20.69
N VAL A 114 14.94 12.35 20.27
CA VAL A 114 15.04 11.68 18.98
C VAL A 114 14.02 10.56 18.94
N ALA A 115 13.25 10.48 17.86
CA ALA A 115 12.19 9.49 17.72
C ALA A 115 12.76 8.09 17.53
N ASP A 116 12.35 7.15 18.40
CA ASP A 116 12.71 5.72 18.34
C ASP A 116 11.77 4.90 17.47
N SER A 117 10.67 5.47 17.06
CA SER A 117 9.66 4.78 16.25
C SER A 117 8.89 5.77 15.36
N CYS A 118 8.47 5.28 14.21
CA CYS A 118 7.57 5.96 13.29
C CYS A 118 6.85 4.91 12.44
N ALA A 119 5.57 5.10 12.21
CA ALA A 119 4.81 4.22 11.34
C ALA A 119 3.95 5.00 10.36
N ILE A 120 3.75 4.43 9.18
CA ILE A 120 2.88 4.98 8.14
C ILE A 120 1.87 3.94 7.68
N SER A 121 0.75 4.43 7.14
CA SER A 121 -0.19 3.64 6.35
C SER A 121 -0.07 4.01 4.88
N ILE A 122 -0.09 3.01 4.02
CA ILE A 122 -0.06 3.14 2.58
C ILE A 122 -1.37 2.58 2.02
N ASP A 123 -2.15 3.40 1.32
CA ASP A 123 -3.29 2.94 0.50
C ASP A 123 -2.72 2.47 -0.85
N ARG A 124 -2.80 1.17 -1.10
CA ARG A 124 -2.39 0.53 -2.34
C ARG A 124 -3.60 0.13 -3.16
N ARG A 125 -3.78 0.74 -4.32
CA ARG A 125 -4.81 0.37 -5.29
C ARG A 125 -4.22 -0.60 -6.29
N MET A 126 -4.79 -1.78 -6.34
CA MET A 126 -4.30 -2.87 -7.17
C MET A 126 -5.05 -2.90 -8.50
N THR A 127 -4.35 -3.31 -9.55
CA THR A 127 -4.95 -3.54 -10.86
C THR A 127 -4.89 -5.02 -11.25
N ALA A 128 -5.33 -5.35 -12.46
CA ALA A 128 -5.29 -6.72 -12.96
C ALA A 128 -3.87 -7.29 -12.95
N GLY A 129 -3.71 -8.53 -12.51
CA GLY A 129 -2.42 -9.23 -12.44
C GLY A 129 -1.61 -8.99 -11.18
N GLU A 130 -1.96 -8.00 -10.36
CA GLU A 130 -1.31 -7.78 -9.07
C GLU A 130 -1.89 -8.69 -7.98
N THR A 131 -1.01 -9.17 -7.11
CA THR A 131 -1.35 -10.04 -5.98
C THR A 131 -1.01 -9.36 -4.65
N TYR A 132 -1.57 -9.90 -3.56
CA TYR A 132 -1.21 -9.52 -2.19
C TYR A 132 0.32 -9.54 -1.99
N GLN A 133 0.96 -10.62 -2.43
CA GLN A 133 2.39 -10.83 -2.25
C GLN A 133 3.23 -9.86 -3.10
N SER A 134 2.84 -9.63 -4.36
CA SER A 134 3.58 -8.70 -5.22
C SER A 134 3.54 -7.28 -4.69
N CYS A 135 2.39 -6.83 -4.18
CA CYS A 135 2.24 -5.49 -3.63
C CYS A 135 2.99 -5.28 -2.31
N LEU A 136 3.02 -6.28 -1.41
CA LEU A 136 3.85 -6.21 -0.20
C LEU A 136 5.33 -6.17 -0.56
N LYS A 137 5.74 -7.06 -1.46
CA LYS A 137 7.12 -7.15 -1.91
C LYS A 137 7.59 -5.86 -2.59
N GLU A 138 6.74 -5.18 -3.35
CA GLU A 138 7.05 -3.88 -3.95
C GLU A 138 7.51 -2.86 -2.87
N ILE A 139 6.84 -2.83 -1.72
CA ILE A 139 7.21 -1.93 -0.61
C ILE A 139 8.46 -2.42 0.11
N GLU A 140 8.60 -3.73 0.34
CA GLU A 140 9.81 -4.31 0.93
C GLU A 140 11.05 -4.06 0.07
N ASP A 141 10.88 -4.04 -1.24
CA ASP A 141 11.97 -3.84 -2.23
C ASP A 141 12.35 -2.36 -2.43
N LEU A 142 11.64 -1.40 -1.83
CA LEU A 142 12.03 0.01 -1.88
C LEU A 142 13.47 0.22 -1.40
N PRO A 143 14.23 1.11 -2.04
CA PRO A 143 15.63 1.38 -1.66
C PRO A 143 15.80 1.70 -0.18
N ALA A 144 14.90 2.51 0.38
CA ALA A 144 14.94 2.86 1.80
C ALA A 144 14.61 1.66 2.70
N CYS A 145 13.65 0.79 2.32
CA CYS A 145 13.35 -0.42 3.08
C CYS A 145 14.54 -1.39 3.10
N LYS A 146 15.22 -1.56 1.98
CA LYS A 146 16.46 -2.36 1.90
C LYS A 146 17.59 -1.75 2.72
N LYS A 147 17.77 -0.42 2.64
CA LYS A 147 18.78 0.30 3.43
C LYS A 147 18.60 0.11 4.93
N TYR A 148 17.36 0.09 5.39
CA TYR A 148 16.98 -0.04 6.80
C TYR A 148 16.37 -1.40 7.16
N ALA A 149 16.75 -2.45 6.46
CA ALA A 149 16.16 -3.79 6.60
C ALA A 149 16.12 -4.35 8.04
N LYS A 150 17.02 -3.90 8.91
CA LYS A 150 17.03 -4.33 10.33
C LYS A 150 16.02 -3.57 11.19
N ASP A 151 15.59 -2.41 10.75
CA ASP A 151 14.79 -1.45 11.50
C ASP A 151 13.38 -1.29 10.94
N VAL A 152 13.15 -1.76 9.71
CA VAL A 152 11.87 -1.64 9.02
C VAL A 152 11.07 -2.95 9.08
N LYS A 153 9.76 -2.82 9.28
CA LYS A 153 8.81 -3.93 9.14
C LYS A 153 7.68 -3.49 8.23
N VAL A 154 7.48 -4.22 7.14
CA VAL A 154 6.34 -4.06 6.24
C VAL A 154 5.30 -5.13 6.58
N SER A 155 4.05 -4.76 6.70
CA SER A 155 2.97 -5.70 7.04
C SER A 155 1.64 -5.22 6.49
N MET A 156 0.67 -6.15 6.36
CA MET A 156 -0.71 -5.79 6.09
C MET A 156 -1.30 -5.07 7.30
N TYR A 157 -2.05 -3.98 7.05
CA TYR A 157 -2.81 -3.34 8.10
C TYR A 157 -3.99 -4.24 8.51
N MET A 158 -4.16 -4.39 9.82
CA MET A 158 -5.27 -5.17 10.37
C MET A 158 -6.43 -4.25 10.72
N TYR A 159 -7.59 -4.52 10.15
CA TYR A 159 -8.81 -3.83 10.50
C TYR A 159 -9.33 -4.34 11.86
N ASP A 160 -9.50 -3.44 12.80
CA ASP A 160 -9.86 -3.76 14.18
C ASP A 160 -11.01 -2.92 14.73
N ARG A 161 -11.71 -2.18 13.86
CA ARG A 161 -12.83 -1.35 14.27
C ARG A 161 -14.05 -2.21 14.59
N PRO A 162 -14.80 -1.86 15.67
CA PRO A 162 -16.01 -2.58 16.00
C PRO A 162 -17.08 -2.38 14.90
N ALA A 163 -17.79 -3.46 14.58
CA ALA A 163 -19.03 -3.39 13.81
C ALA A 163 -20.12 -2.70 14.65
N TRP A 164 -21.25 -2.38 14.02
CA TRP A 164 -22.40 -1.76 14.71
C TRP A 164 -22.91 -2.61 15.92
N THR A 165 -22.65 -3.90 15.93
CA THR A 165 -22.94 -4.83 17.03
C THR A 165 -21.96 -4.72 18.20
N GLY A 166 -20.89 -3.91 18.08
CA GLY A 166 -19.79 -3.83 19.05
C GLY A 166 -18.74 -4.94 18.90
N HIS A 167 -18.97 -5.94 18.04
CA HIS A 167 -18.00 -7.01 17.81
C HIS A 167 -16.85 -6.53 16.92
N VAL A 168 -15.61 -6.85 17.32
CA VAL A 168 -14.40 -6.54 16.54
C VAL A 168 -14.01 -7.75 15.70
N TYR A 169 -14.15 -7.64 14.40
CA TYR A 169 -13.65 -8.61 13.44
C TYR A 169 -12.24 -8.21 13.02
N LYS A 170 -11.24 -8.90 13.56
CA LYS A 170 -9.86 -8.71 13.10
C LYS A 170 -9.73 -9.34 11.72
N THR A 171 -9.54 -8.52 10.72
CA THR A 171 -9.34 -8.96 9.34
C THR A 171 -8.29 -8.10 8.65
N GLU A 172 -7.64 -8.64 7.66
CA GLU A 172 -6.70 -7.91 6.83
C GLU A 172 -7.43 -6.87 5.97
N CYS A 173 -6.85 -5.68 5.85
CA CYS A 173 -7.34 -4.64 4.96
C CYS A 173 -6.96 -4.96 3.51
N PHE A 174 -7.50 -6.06 3.00
CA PHE A 174 -7.25 -6.57 1.66
C PHE A 174 -8.54 -6.91 0.93
N PHE A 175 -8.70 -6.30 -0.23
CA PHE A 175 -9.81 -6.52 -1.16
C PHE A 175 -9.20 -6.76 -2.54
N PRO A 176 -9.32 -7.97 -3.10
CA PRO A 176 -8.70 -8.29 -4.38
C PRO A 176 -9.31 -7.49 -5.54
N THR A 177 -8.55 -7.34 -6.62
CA THR A 177 -9.08 -6.89 -7.90
C THR A 177 -10.11 -7.88 -8.41
N TRP A 178 -11.21 -7.39 -8.95
CA TRP A 178 -12.26 -8.22 -9.51
C TRP A 178 -12.73 -7.67 -10.86
N ILE A 179 -12.86 -8.56 -11.82
CA ILE A 179 -13.37 -8.29 -13.18
C ILE A 179 -14.33 -9.41 -13.56
N ASN A 180 -15.49 -9.05 -14.11
CA ASN A 180 -16.51 -10.00 -14.62
C ASN A 180 -16.51 -10.00 -16.16
#